data_bea759846617172c2f04f42e8ec33862
#
_entry.id   bea759846617172c2f04f42e8ec33862
#
_cell.length_a   1.000
_cell.length_b   1.000
_cell.length_c   1.000
_cell.angle_alpha   90.00
_cell.angle_beta   90.00
_cell.angle_gamma   90.00
#
_symmetry.space_group_name_H-M   'P 1'
#
loop_
_entity.id
_entity.type
_entity.pdbx_description
1 polymer ?
#
loop_
_entity_poly.entity_id
_entity_poly.type
_entity_poly.pdbx_seq_one_letter_code
_entity_poly.pdbx_strand_id
1 'polypeptide(L)'
;MKKIMALMLALVLVFALCACGGDKTPANNASTATDVSKAPESEAPAANGGDAAFTTAVSGKLIMATNATFPPYEYYEGTTVVGIDAEIAAAIAEKLGLELEIDDMEFDAITEAVKGGKADIGMAGMTVTDERKESVDFTDSYATGVQSVIVTEDSDITSVDDLFATGASHVVGVQRNTTGDIYTTEGIEDAGLGNIDRYSKGADAVQALKTGKVDCVVIDNEPAKAFVAEVEGLKILDTAYAAEDYAIAMSKNNTALYEAVNAALKELIADGTVQAIVDKYINA
;
A
#
# COMPACT_ATOMS: atom_id res chain seq x y z
N MET A 1 37.12 7.77 37.22
CA MET A 1 37.84 6.76 38.04
C MET A 1 37.09 5.44 37.96
N LYS A 2 37.85 4.39 37.60
CA LYS A 2 37.59 2.93 37.70
C LYS A 2 36.41 2.37 36.90
N LYS A 3 36.58 1.75 35.68
CA LYS A 3 37.21 0.44 35.34
C LYS A 3 36.61 -0.74 36.13
N ILE A 4 36.08 -1.74 35.38
CA ILE A 4 36.27 -3.21 35.51
C ILE A 4 35.14 -3.83 34.68
N MET A 5 35.33 -4.51 33.59
CA MET A 5 36.09 -5.66 33.12
C MET A 5 35.20 -6.89 32.93
N ALA A 6 35.32 -7.40 31.77
CA ALA A 6 34.78 -8.57 31.10
C ALA A 6 34.64 -9.86 31.90
N LEU A 7 33.71 -10.72 31.48
CA LEU A 7 33.95 -12.18 31.53
C LEU A 7 33.30 -12.90 30.34
N MET A 8 34.15 -13.52 29.53
CA MET A 8 33.82 -14.54 28.54
C MET A 8 33.46 -15.86 29.27
N LEU A 9 32.54 -16.62 28.70
CA LEU A 9 32.61 -18.08 28.84
C LEU A 9 32.14 -18.78 27.57
N ALA A 10 33.12 -19.34 26.88
CA ALA A 10 32.93 -20.30 25.80
C ALA A 10 32.67 -21.69 26.40
N LEU A 11 31.75 -22.45 25.83
CA LEU A 11 31.66 -23.89 26.05
C LEU A 11 31.55 -24.62 24.74
N VAL A 12 32.66 -25.26 24.38
CA VAL A 12 32.82 -26.24 23.31
C VAL A 12 32.45 -27.61 23.90
N LEU A 13 31.64 -28.38 23.20
CA LEU A 13 31.58 -29.83 23.44
C LEU A 13 31.51 -30.60 22.11
N VAL A 14 32.60 -31.28 21.86
CA VAL A 14 32.85 -32.28 20.83
C VAL A 14 32.57 -33.65 21.46
N PHE A 15 32.11 -34.61 20.68
CA PHE A 15 32.28 -36.06 20.76
C PHE A 15 31.10 -36.78 20.11
N ALA A 16 31.20 -37.86 19.42
CA ALA A 16 32.29 -38.67 18.90
C ALA A 16 31.68 -39.64 17.86
N LEU A 17 32.53 -40.06 16.97
CA LEU A 17 32.30 -41.16 16.02
C LEU A 17 32.18 -42.50 16.75
N CYS A 18 31.37 -43.41 16.21
CA CYS A 18 31.62 -44.82 16.33
C CYS A 18 31.39 -45.53 15.00
N ALA A 19 32.48 -46.06 14.45
CA ALA A 19 32.54 -46.94 13.30
C ALA A 19 32.66 -48.38 13.77
N CYS A 20 32.09 -49.32 13.00
CA CYS A 20 32.53 -50.71 12.75
C CYS A 20 31.40 -51.37 11.95
N GLY A 21 31.56 -51.92 10.74
CA GLY A 21 32.59 -52.79 10.21
C GLY A 21 31.98 -54.13 9.85
N GLY A 22 32.00 -54.56 8.58
CA GLY A 22 31.65 -55.96 8.26
C GLY A 22 31.14 -56.22 6.84
N ASP A 23 32.06 -56.67 6.04
CA ASP A 23 32.07 -57.16 4.66
C ASP A 23 30.97 -58.20 4.28
N LYS A 24 30.52 -58.16 3.03
CA LYS A 24 30.56 -59.14 1.95
C LYS A 24 29.45 -59.02 0.94
N THR A 25 29.83 -58.73 -0.30
CA THR A 25 29.08 -58.98 -1.54
C THR A 25 29.09 -60.46 -1.91
N PRO A 26 28.29 -60.99 -2.92
CA PRO A 26 27.79 -60.35 -4.13
C PRO A 26 26.38 -60.81 -4.65
N ALA A 27 25.98 -60.13 -5.73
CA ALA A 27 25.24 -60.59 -6.91
C ALA A 27 23.77 -60.30 -7.10
N ASN A 28 23.56 -59.42 -8.11
CA ASN A 28 22.57 -59.46 -9.22
C ASN A 28 21.06 -59.50 -8.95
N ASN A 29 20.34 -58.50 -9.32
CA ASN A 29 19.57 -58.37 -10.58
C ASN A 29 18.66 -57.15 -10.64
N ALA A 30 18.72 -56.48 -11.76
CA ALA A 30 17.66 -55.84 -12.57
C ALA A 30 16.57 -54.96 -11.94
N SER A 31 16.54 -53.75 -12.45
CA SER A 31 15.35 -53.00 -12.88
C SER A 31 14.40 -52.44 -11.82
N THR A 32 14.43 -51.16 -11.64
CA THR A 32 13.36 -50.22 -12.03
C THR A 32 13.72 -48.79 -11.59
N ALA A 33 13.44 -47.88 -12.46
CA ALA A 33 13.63 -46.44 -12.26
C ALA A 33 12.80 -45.93 -11.06
N THR A 34 13.40 -45.22 -10.16
CA THR A 34 12.69 -44.37 -9.19
C THR A 34 13.15 -42.92 -9.33
N ASP A 35 12.22 -42.22 -9.76
CA ASP A 35 11.80 -40.87 -9.42
C ASP A 35 12.83 -39.99 -8.66
N VAL A 36 13.43 -39.11 -9.41
CA VAL A 36 14.19 -37.97 -8.86
C VAL A 36 13.17 -36.90 -8.51
N SER A 37 12.94 -36.70 -7.23
CA SER A 37 12.19 -35.56 -6.69
C SER A 37 12.75 -34.27 -7.26
N LYS A 38 12.03 -33.71 -8.24
CA LYS A 38 12.27 -32.41 -8.83
C LYS A 38 11.77 -31.37 -7.82
N ALA A 39 12.67 -30.51 -7.35
CA ALA A 39 12.29 -29.30 -6.64
C ALA A 39 11.29 -28.49 -7.50
N PRO A 40 10.35 -27.75 -6.91
CA PRO A 40 9.44 -26.94 -7.70
C PRO A 40 10.26 -25.89 -8.47
N GLU A 41 10.28 -26.06 -9.77
CA GLU A 41 10.73 -25.08 -10.74
C GLU A 41 9.77 -23.89 -10.63
N SER A 42 10.28 -22.70 -10.34
CA SER A 42 9.52 -21.47 -10.41
C SER A 42 8.97 -21.35 -11.83
N GLU A 43 7.67 -21.55 -11.99
CA GLU A 43 7.02 -21.34 -13.28
C GLU A 43 7.17 -19.87 -13.67
N ALA A 44 7.80 -19.62 -14.80
CA ALA A 44 7.76 -18.33 -15.45
C ALA A 44 6.29 -17.97 -15.79
N PRO A 45 5.87 -16.69 -15.71
CA PRO A 45 4.49 -16.30 -15.97
C PRO A 45 4.06 -16.79 -17.37
N ALA A 46 2.94 -17.49 -17.42
CA ALA A 46 2.38 -17.97 -18.69
C ALA A 46 1.70 -16.80 -19.40
N ALA A 47 1.97 -16.66 -20.71
CA ALA A 47 1.28 -15.68 -21.55
C ALA A 47 -0.21 -16.00 -21.62
N ASN A 48 -1.06 -15.00 -21.35
CA ASN A 48 -2.52 -15.12 -21.47
C ASN A 48 -2.96 -15.39 -22.89
N GLY A 49 -3.86 -16.33 -23.07
CA GLY A 49 -4.41 -16.73 -24.36
C GLY A 49 -5.50 -15.78 -24.86
N GLY A 50 -5.07 -14.73 -25.48
CA GLY A 50 -5.82 -13.77 -26.29
C GLY A 50 -4.77 -12.77 -26.75
N ASP A 51 -4.81 -12.20 -27.93
CA ASP A 51 -3.79 -11.36 -28.58
C ASP A 51 -3.16 -10.21 -27.71
N ALA A 52 -3.22 -10.28 -26.40
CA ALA A 52 -2.62 -9.34 -25.46
C ALA A 52 -1.12 -9.66 -25.28
N ALA A 53 -0.29 -8.78 -25.79
CA ALA A 53 1.18 -8.90 -25.74
C ALA A 53 1.78 -8.60 -24.34
N PHE A 54 1.02 -8.75 -23.25
CA PHE A 54 1.48 -8.50 -21.87
C PHE A 54 1.41 -9.74 -20.98
N THR A 55 2.15 -9.72 -19.88
CA THR A 55 2.12 -10.75 -18.84
C THR A 55 1.63 -10.14 -17.52
N THR A 56 1.02 -10.97 -16.66
CA THR A 56 0.60 -10.59 -15.31
C THR A 56 1.33 -11.43 -14.26
N ALA A 57 1.37 -10.97 -13.02
CA ALA A 57 2.00 -11.67 -11.90
C ALA A 57 1.46 -13.09 -11.72
N VAL A 58 0.15 -13.27 -11.92
CA VAL A 58 -0.53 -14.57 -11.97
C VAL A 58 -1.29 -14.66 -13.29
N SER A 59 -1.03 -15.71 -14.07
CA SER A 59 -1.68 -15.89 -15.38
C SER A 59 -3.20 -15.84 -15.30
N GLY A 60 -3.84 -14.99 -16.11
CA GLY A 60 -5.29 -14.83 -16.16
C GLY A 60 -5.87 -13.90 -15.10
N LYS A 61 -5.03 -13.33 -14.23
CA LYS A 61 -5.46 -12.42 -13.16
C LYS A 61 -4.79 -11.06 -13.27
N LEU A 62 -5.48 -10.03 -12.79
CA LEU A 62 -4.93 -8.72 -12.48
C LEU A 62 -4.81 -8.62 -10.96
N ILE A 63 -3.60 -8.60 -10.44
CA ILE A 63 -3.34 -8.51 -9.00
C ILE A 63 -3.25 -7.04 -8.61
N MET A 64 -4.18 -6.58 -7.78
CA MET A 64 -4.23 -5.23 -7.23
C MET A 64 -3.69 -5.21 -5.80
N ALA A 65 -2.57 -4.56 -5.56
CA ALA A 65 -2.12 -4.22 -4.21
C ALA A 65 -2.86 -2.97 -3.72
N THR A 66 -3.41 -3.03 -2.50
CA THR A 66 -4.16 -1.95 -1.88
C THR A 66 -3.98 -1.93 -0.36
N ASN A 67 -4.50 -0.89 0.31
CA ASN A 67 -4.64 -0.84 1.76
C ASN A 67 -6.10 -0.56 2.14
N ALA A 68 -6.88 -1.64 2.31
CA ALA A 68 -8.34 -1.60 2.42
C ALA A 68 -8.86 -1.03 3.75
N THR A 69 -8.36 0.15 4.12
CA THR A 69 -8.73 0.90 5.33
C THR A 69 -9.01 2.39 5.03
N PHE A 70 -9.30 2.73 3.77
CA PHE A 70 -9.36 4.10 3.26
C PHE A 70 -10.68 4.39 2.53
N PRO A 71 -11.83 4.37 3.24
CA PRO A 71 -13.13 4.68 2.63
C PRO A 71 -13.16 6.13 2.12
N PRO A 72 -13.80 6.41 0.97
CA PRO A 72 -14.58 5.50 0.13
C PRO A 72 -13.79 4.84 -1.00
N TYR A 73 -12.44 4.95 -1.02
CA TYR A 73 -11.61 4.43 -2.11
C TYR A 73 -11.43 2.91 -2.05
N GLU A 74 -11.00 2.39 -0.90
CA GLU A 74 -10.87 0.95 -0.65
C GLU A 74 -11.09 0.63 0.82
N TYR A 75 -12.06 -0.22 1.10
CA TYR A 75 -12.41 -0.64 2.45
C TYR A 75 -13.18 -1.96 2.45
N TYR A 76 -13.32 -2.56 3.62
CA TYR A 76 -14.06 -3.81 3.77
C TYR A 76 -15.54 -3.59 4.01
N GLU A 77 -16.40 -4.24 3.20
CA GLU A 77 -17.78 -4.58 3.54
C GLU A 77 -17.86 -6.07 3.85
N GLY A 78 -17.97 -6.42 5.12
CA GLY A 78 -17.86 -7.80 5.58
C GLY A 78 -16.48 -8.38 5.30
N THR A 79 -16.36 -9.28 4.32
CA THR A 79 -15.09 -9.89 3.89
C THR A 79 -14.64 -9.46 2.50
N THR A 80 -15.37 -8.56 1.88
CA THR A 80 -15.10 -8.11 0.51
C THR A 80 -14.52 -6.71 0.53
N VAL A 81 -13.45 -6.49 -0.21
CA VAL A 81 -12.93 -5.15 -0.45
C VAL A 81 -13.80 -4.48 -1.51
N VAL A 82 -14.30 -3.29 -1.19
CA VAL A 82 -15.14 -2.46 -2.03
C VAL A 82 -14.61 -1.04 -2.08
N GLY A 83 -15.18 -0.19 -2.91
CA GLY A 83 -14.82 1.21 -3.03
C GLY A 83 -14.44 1.62 -4.45
N ILE A 84 -14.09 2.89 -4.63
CA ILE A 84 -13.79 3.49 -5.93
C ILE A 84 -12.66 2.74 -6.62
N ASP A 85 -11.56 2.51 -5.93
CA ASP A 85 -10.36 1.86 -6.47
C ASP A 85 -10.63 0.40 -6.85
N ALA A 86 -11.34 -0.33 -5.97
CA ALA A 86 -11.71 -1.72 -6.23
C ALA A 86 -12.63 -1.84 -7.47
N GLU A 87 -13.60 -0.93 -7.64
CA GLU A 87 -14.51 -0.98 -8.79
C GLU A 87 -13.85 -0.53 -10.10
N ILE A 88 -12.97 0.47 -10.07
CA ILE A 88 -12.18 0.87 -11.24
C ILE A 88 -11.24 -0.28 -11.66
N ALA A 89 -10.55 -0.92 -10.70
CA ALA A 89 -9.70 -2.07 -10.97
C ALA A 89 -10.49 -3.24 -11.58
N ALA A 90 -11.71 -3.51 -11.08
CA ALA A 90 -12.60 -4.53 -11.62
C ALA A 90 -13.00 -4.23 -13.07
N ALA A 91 -13.37 -2.98 -13.38
CA ALA A 91 -13.70 -2.55 -14.72
C ALA A 91 -12.52 -2.66 -15.70
N ILE A 92 -11.30 -2.34 -15.24
CA ILE A 92 -10.07 -2.52 -16.04
C ILE A 92 -9.82 -4.01 -16.27
N ALA A 93 -9.91 -4.86 -15.24
CA ALA A 93 -9.71 -6.30 -15.37
C ALA A 93 -10.70 -6.91 -16.36
N GLU A 94 -11.98 -6.52 -16.30
CA GLU A 94 -13.01 -6.96 -17.27
C GLU A 94 -12.65 -6.58 -18.71
N LYS A 95 -12.23 -5.32 -18.94
CA LYS A 95 -11.79 -4.87 -20.29
C LYS A 95 -10.59 -5.65 -20.83
N LEU A 96 -9.69 -6.07 -19.94
CA LEU A 96 -8.50 -6.85 -20.31
C LEU A 96 -8.75 -8.37 -20.36
N GLY A 97 -9.96 -8.84 -20.01
CA GLY A 97 -10.31 -10.26 -19.96
C GLY A 97 -9.60 -11.00 -18.84
N LEU A 98 -9.30 -10.31 -17.72
CA LEU A 98 -8.63 -10.83 -16.54
C LEU A 98 -9.61 -10.96 -15.35
N GLU A 99 -9.31 -11.87 -14.44
CA GLU A 99 -9.94 -11.93 -13.12
C GLU A 99 -9.23 -10.95 -12.18
N LEU A 100 -9.96 -10.06 -11.48
CA LEU A 100 -9.37 -9.22 -10.45
C LEU A 100 -9.12 -10.03 -9.18
N GLU A 101 -7.90 -9.95 -8.64
CA GLU A 101 -7.55 -10.40 -7.29
C GLU A 101 -6.99 -9.21 -6.51
N ILE A 102 -7.52 -8.97 -5.30
CA ILE A 102 -7.12 -7.85 -4.45
C ILE A 102 -6.28 -8.36 -3.29
N ASP A 103 -5.05 -7.84 -3.20
CA ASP A 103 -4.08 -8.09 -2.14
C ASP A 103 -4.06 -6.90 -1.18
N ASP A 104 -4.67 -7.07 0.01
CA ASP A 104 -4.67 -6.07 1.08
C ASP A 104 -3.36 -6.14 1.87
N MET A 105 -2.67 -5.01 1.95
CA MET A 105 -1.38 -4.88 2.64
C MET A 105 -1.20 -3.51 3.28
N GLU A 106 -0.13 -3.31 4.05
CA GLU A 106 0.23 -1.98 4.55
C GLU A 106 0.54 -1.04 3.39
N PHE A 107 0.10 0.23 3.48
CA PHE A 107 0.24 1.21 2.39
C PHE A 107 1.69 1.38 1.92
N ASP A 108 2.63 1.39 2.86
CA ASP A 108 4.06 1.54 2.58
C ASP A 108 4.70 0.34 1.84
N ALA A 109 4.00 -0.80 1.77
CA ALA A 109 4.45 -1.99 1.04
C ALA A 109 4.00 -2.03 -0.43
N ILE A 110 2.97 -1.24 -0.82
CA ILE A 110 2.33 -1.30 -2.14
C ILE A 110 3.34 -1.03 -3.27
N THR A 111 4.09 0.07 -3.17
CA THR A 111 5.06 0.46 -4.21
C THR A 111 6.10 -0.62 -4.46
N GLU A 112 6.62 -1.26 -3.40
CA GLU A 112 7.60 -2.34 -3.53
C GLU A 112 6.96 -3.65 -4.05
N ALA A 113 5.70 -3.93 -3.73
CA ALA A 113 4.97 -5.08 -4.29
C ALA A 113 4.81 -4.95 -5.80
N VAL A 114 4.40 -3.77 -6.29
CA VAL A 114 4.27 -3.45 -7.72
C VAL A 114 5.62 -3.46 -8.43
N LYS A 115 6.62 -2.77 -7.89
CA LYS A 115 7.98 -2.72 -8.44
C LYS A 115 8.61 -4.11 -8.55
N GLY A 116 8.36 -4.96 -7.56
CA GLY A 116 8.87 -6.33 -7.50
C GLY A 116 8.07 -7.34 -8.34
N GLY A 117 6.97 -6.94 -8.98
CA GLY A 117 6.11 -7.81 -9.79
C GLY A 117 5.30 -8.82 -8.97
N LYS A 118 5.10 -8.58 -7.68
CA LYS A 118 4.18 -9.37 -6.83
C LYS A 118 2.73 -8.96 -7.08
N ALA A 119 2.50 -7.68 -7.34
CA ALA A 119 1.24 -7.14 -7.82
C ALA A 119 1.44 -6.51 -9.20
N ASP A 120 0.39 -6.50 -9.99
CA ASP A 120 0.36 -5.91 -11.33
C ASP A 120 0.12 -4.41 -11.28
N ILE A 121 -0.77 -4.00 -10.39
CA ILE A 121 -1.17 -2.60 -10.17
C ILE A 121 -1.18 -2.29 -8.67
N GLY A 122 -0.94 -1.02 -8.34
CA GLY A 122 -1.14 -0.46 -6.99
C GLY A 122 -2.22 0.62 -7.05
N MET A 123 -3.30 0.43 -6.31
CA MET A 123 -4.40 1.40 -6.17
C MET A 123 -4.78 1.50 -4.69
N ALA A 124 -4.63 2.69 -4.14
CA ALA A 124 -4.89 2.97 -2.72
C ALA A 124 -5.01 4.49 -2.48
N GLY A 125 -5.84 5.18 -3.30
CA GLY A 125 -5.84 6.65 -3.33
C GLY A 125 -4.43 7.19 -3.55
N MET A 126 -3.65 6.56 -4.43
CA MET A 126 -2.21 6.79 -4.50
C MET A 126 -1.87 8.03 -5.30
N THR A 127 -1.38 9.05 -4.61
CA THR A 127 -0.90 10.31 -5.20
C THR A 127 0.36 10.10 -6.03
N VAL A 128 0.38 10.74 -7.19
CA VAL A 128 1.55 10.81 -8.06
C VAL A 128 2.58 11.77 -7.46
N THR A 129 3.72 11.24 -6.99
CA THR A 129 4.85 12.05 -6.51
C THR A 129 6.13 11.76 -7.29
N ASP A 130 7.07 12.70 -7.31
CA ASP A 130 8.34 12.50 -8.00
C ASP A 130 9.18 11.39 -7.34
N GLU A 131 9.11 11.25 -6.02
CA GLU A 131 9.76 10.17 -5.29
C GLU A 131 9.21 8.80 -5.70
N ARG A 132 7.87 8.64 -5.74
CA ARG A 132 7.25 7.38 -6.18
C ARG A 132 7.56 7.05 -7.63
N LYS A 133 7.64 8.08 -8.52
CA LYS A 133 8.07 7.91 -9.92
C LYS A 133 9.49 7.38 -10.09
N GLU A 134 10.34 7.47 -9.09
CA GLU A 134 11.66 6.82 -9.15
C GLU A 134 11.54 5.30 -9.17
N SER A 135 10.52 4.75 -8.50
CA SER A 135 10.31 3.31 -8.30
C SER A 135 9.27 2.68 -9.24
N VAL A 136 8.21 3.40 -9.57
CA VAL A 136 7.07 2.93 -10.39
C VAL A 136 6.71 3.94 -11.46
N ASP A 137 5.94 3.52 -12.47
CA ASP A 137 5.25 4.41 -13.39
C ASP A 137 3.80 4.61 -12.92
N PHE A 138 3.16 5.67 -13.36
CA PHE A 138 1.77 5.98 -13.07
C PHE A 138 0.97 6.13 -14.35
N THR A 139 -0.27 5.64 -14.35
CA THR A 139 -1.25 5.88 -15.41
C THR A 139 -1.67 7.37 -15.47
N ASP A 140 -2.56 7.72 -16.38
CA ASP A 140 -3.33 8.95 -16.28
C ASP A 140 -4.11 8.95 -14.94
N SER A 141 -4.40 10.14 -14.42
CA SER A 141 -5.16 10.31 -13.17
C SER A 141 -6.62 9.86 -13.36
N TYR A 142 -7.18 9.17 -12.36
CA TYR A 142 -8.58 8.75 -12.32
C TYR A 142 -9.42 9.55 -11.31
N ALA A 143 -8.79 10.21 -10.34
CA ALA A 143 -9.44 11.02 -9.33
C ALA A 143 -8.48 12.12 -8.82
N THR A 144 -9.05 13.10 -8.10
CA THR A 144 -8.30 14.15 -7.41
C THR A 144 -8.58 14.05 -5.92
N GLY A 145 -7.53 13.99 -5.11
CA GLY A 145 -7.57 14.04 -3.66
C GLY A 145 -7.31 15.45 -3.14
N VAL A 146 -7.70 15.68 -1.89
CA VAL A 146 -7.40 16.91 -1.16
C VAL A 146 -6.99 16.54 0.25
N GLN A 147 -5.77 16.88 0.67
CA GLN A 147 -5.34 16.72 2.05
C GLN A 147 -6.07 17.72 2.95
N SER A 148 -6.61 17.22 4.06
CA SER A 148 -7.39 17.97 5.03
C SER A 148 -6.89 17.71 6.44
N VAL A 149 -7.32 18.53 7.39
CA VAL A 149 -6.97 18.42 8.81
C VAL A 149 -8.20 18.11 9.63
N ILE A 150 -8.16 17.00 10.38
CA ILE A 150 -9.18 16.65 11.37
C ILE A 150 -8.68 17.14 12.74
N VAL A 151 -9.55 17.78 13.49
CA VAL A 151 -9.32 18.23 14.86
C VAL A 151 -10.50 17.85 15.76
N THR A 152 -10.36 17.95 17.08
CA THR A 152 -11.50 17.90 18.00
C THR A 152 -12.37 19.15 17.87
N GLU A 153 -13.67 19.07 18.22
CA GLU A 153 -14.59 20.21 18.11
C GLU A 153 -14.13 21.42 18.97
N ASP A 154 -13.47 21.16 20.08
CA ASP A 154 -12.93 22.15 21.03
C ASP A 154 -11.47 22.53 20.80
N SER A 155 -10.87 22.09 19.68
CA SER A 155 -9.47 22.39 19.34
C SER A 155 -9.24 23.89 19.11
N ASP A 156 -8.09 24.36 19.56
CA ASP A 156 -7.57 25.70 19.28
C ASP A 156 -7.00 25.84 17.87
N ILE A 157 -6.77 24.73 17.16
CA ILE A 157 -6.36 24.72 15.74
C ILE A 157 -7.60 25.01 14.90
N THR A 158 -7.62 26.13 14.20
CA THR A 158 -8.79 26.65 13.47
C THR A 158 -8.57 26.70 11.95
N SER A 159 -7.32 26.66 11.53
CA SER A 159 -6.91 26.64 10.11
C SER A 159 -5.63 25.81 9.92
N VAL A 160 -5.36 25.42 8.69
CA VAL A 160 -4.08 24.76 8.33
C VAL A 160 -2.88 25.66 8.66
N ASP A 161 -3.04 26.98 8.55
CA ASP A 161 -1.96 27.95 8.81
C ASP A 161 -1.48 27.91 10.27
N ASP A 162 -2.34 27.49 11.22
CA ASP A 162 -1.96 27.39 12.65
C ASP A 162 -0.87 26.34 12.86
N LEU A 163 -0.78 25.32 12.00
CA LEU A 163 0.24 24.28 12.07
C LEU A 163 1.64 24.81 11.71
N PHE A 164 1.69 25.88 10.91
CA PHE A 164 2.92 26.54 10.44
C PHE A 164 3.26 27.81 11.21
N ALA A 165 2.47 28.18 12.21
CA ALA A 165 2.69 29.39 12.96
C ALA A 165 4.00 29.35 13.74
N THR A 166 4.71 30.48 13.82
CA THR A 166 5.93 30.56 14.62
C THR A 166 5.64 30.27 16.09
N GLY A 167 6.28 29.23 16.63
CA GLY A 167 6.06 28.75 17.98
C GLY A 167 4.94 27.72 18.11
N ALA A 168 4.36 27.27 17.00
CA ALA A 168 3.54 26.07 17.00
C ALA A 168 4.35 24.89 17.54
N SER A 169 3.67 23.97 18.20
CA SER A 169 4.31 22.76 18.79
C SER A 169 3.33 21.59 18.82
N HIS A 170 2.46 21.53 17.80
CA HIS A 170 1.45 20.50 17.72
C HIS A 170 2.04 19.13 17.39
N VAL A 171 1.37 18.09 17.86
CA VAL A 171 1.62 16.70 17.47
C VAL A 171 0.61 16.33 16.40
N VAL A 172 1.09 16.08 15.18
CA VAL A 172 0.25 15.74 14.03
C VAL A 172 0.26 14.25 13.81
N GLY A 173 -0.92 13.63 13.80
CA GLY A 173 -1.09 12.22 13.44
C GLY A 173 -1.22 12.05 11.92
N VAL A 174 -0.50 11.08 11.36
CA VAL A 174 -0.55 10.75 9.92
C VAL A 174 -0.51 9.25 9.70
N GLN A 175 -0.98 8.79 8.54
CA GLN A 175 -0.65 7.45 8.08
C GLN A 175 0.73 7.47 7.42
N ARG A 176 1.59 6.49 7.77
CA ARG A 176 2.98 6.41 7.31
C ARG A 176 3.09 6.33 5.79
N ASN A 177 4.07 7.04 5.21
CA ASN A 177 4.39 7.08 3.78
C ASN A 177 3.27 7.61 2.86
N THR A 178 2.20 8.20 3.41
CA THR A 178 1.23 8.97 2.63
C THR A 178 1.78 10.36 2.32
N THR A 179 1.13 11.09 1.43
CA THR A 179 1.47 12.50 1.17
C THR A 179 1.21 13.38 2.37
N GLY A 180 0.22 13.04 3.21
CA GLY A 180 0.04 13.69 4.51
C GLY A 180 1.27 13.59 5.42
N ASP A 181 1.92 12.41 5.47
CA ASP A 181 3.19 12.23 6.19
C ASP A 181 4.32 13.04 5.55
N ILE A 182 4.48 12.97 4.22
CA ILE A 182 5.54 13.68 3.50
C ILE A 182 5.44 15.19 3.73
N TYR A 183 4.28 15.79 3.48
CA TYR A 183 4.08 17.23 3.60
C TYR A 183 4.23 17.74 5.03
N THR A 184 3.74 16.98 6.02
CA THR A 184 3.88 17.37 7.43
C THR A 184 5.30 17.18 7.93
N THR A 185 6.03 16.19 7.43
CA THR A 185 7.47 16.04 7.71
C THR A 185 8.24 17.26 7.23
N GLU A 186 8.11 17.60 5.96
CA GLU A 186 8.83 18.73 5.36
C GLU A 186 8.42 20.08 5.96
N GLY A 187 7.12 20.31 6.11
CA GLY A 187 6.59 21.61 6.51
C GLY A 187 6.54 21.85 8.02
N ILE A 188 6.52 20.82 8.84
CA ILE A 188 6.33 20.93 10.30
C ILE A 188 7.51 20.33 11.05
N GLU A 189 7.82 19.04 10.86
CA GLU A 189 8.86 18.34 11.64
C GLU A 189 10.25 18.88 11.33
N ASP A 190 10.65 18.92 10.07
CA ASP A 190 11.94 19.44 9.60
C ASP A 190 12.10 20.94 9.85
N ALA A 191 10.98 21.69 9.83
CA ALA A 191 10.94 23.10 10.16
C ALA A 191 11.00 23.37 11.69
N GLY A 192 10.92 22.33 12.53
CA GLY A 192 10.94 22.45 13.99
C GLY A 192 9.70 23.13 14.58
N LEU A 193 8.55 23.03 13.90
CA LEU A 193 7.27 23.61 14.29
C LEU A 193 6.35 22.65 15.03
N GLY A 194 6.71 21.35 15.11
CA GLY A 194 5.91 20.34 15.79
C GLY A 194 6.53 18.95 15.67
N ASN A 195 5.75 17.93 16.01
CA ASN A 195 6.14 16.53 15.93
C ASN A 195 5.12 15.74 15.10
N ILE A 196 5.56 14.68 14.44
CA ILE A 196 4.70 13.83 13.63
C ILE A 196 4.64 12.43 14.23
N ASP A 197 3.44 12.00 14.61
CA ASP A 197 3.17 10.62 15.05
C ASP A 197 2.60 9.81 13.87
N ARG A 198 3.34 8.78 13.46
CA ARG A 198 3.08 7.96 12.28
C ARG A 198 2.39 6.65 12.65
N TYR A 199 1.25 6.40 12.03
CA TYR A 199 0.42 5.20 12.24
C TYR A 199 0.41 4.32 10.98
N SER A 200 0.13 3.03 11.14
CA SER A 200 -0.05 2.11 10.01
C SER A 200 -1.34 2.41 9.23
N LYS A 201 -2.37 2.90 9.92
CA LYS A 201 -3.69 3.17 9.35
C LYS A 201 -4.18 4.56 9.73
N GLY A 202 -4.90 5.23 8.83
CA GLY A 202 -5.52 6.52 9.12
C GLY A 202 -6.50 6.46 10.30
N ALA A 203 -7.27 5.37 10.42
CA ALA A 203 -8.17 5.16 11.56
C ALA A 203 -7.45 5.15 12.91
N ASP A 204 -6.22 4.63 13.00
CA ASP A 204 -5.43 4.63 14.24
C ASP A 204 -4.98 6.05 14.61
N ALA A 205 -4.63 6.88 13.61
CA ALA A 205 -4.34 8.30 13.82
C ALA A 205 -5.58 9.05 14.34
N VAL A 206 -6.76 8.78 13.79
CA VAL A 206 -8.03 9.37 14.23
C VAL A 206 -8.37 8.94 15.67
N GLN A 207 -8.13 7.69 16.05
CA GLN A 207 -8.28 7.23 17.43
C GLN A 207 -7.26 7.88 18.39
N ALA A 208 -6.05 8.13 17.91
CA ALA A 208 -5.05 8.88 18.69
C ALA A 208 -5.50 10.32 18.94
N LEU A 209 -6.08 11.00 17.94
CA LEU A 209 -6.70 12.32 18.09
C LEU A 209 -7.85 12.28 19.13
N LYS A 210 -8.77 11.34 18.98
CA LYS A 210 -9.90 11.18 19.91
C LYS A 210 -9.47 10.98 21.36
N THR A 211 -8.31 10.37 21.57
CA THR A 211 -7.77 10.10 22.93
C THR A 211 -6.75 11.14 23.39
N GLY A 212 -6.54 12.23 22.63
CA GLY A 212 -5.64 13.32 22.99
C GLY A 212 -4.16 12.96 22.95
N LYS A 213 -3.77 11.96 22.14
CA LYS A 213 -2.35 11.63 21.91
C LYS A 213 -1.72 12.50 20.84
N VAL A 214 -2.52 12.93 19.86
CA VAL A 214 -2.16 13.90 18.84
C VAL A 214 -3.16 15.06 18.88
N ASP A 215 -2.78 16.22 18.37
CA ASP A 215 -3.58 17.45 18.39
C ASP A 215 -4.46 17.58 17.14
N CYS A 216 -4.02 16.97 16.04
CA CYS A 216 -4.75 16.91 14.78
C CYS A 216 -4.31 15.70 13.95
N VAL A 217 -5.07 15.40 12.87
CA VAL A 217 -4.71 14.38 11.88
C VAL A 217 -4.73 15.00 10.49
N VAL A 218 -3.67 14.78 9.70
CA VAL A 218 -3.63 15.13 8.28
C VAL A 218 -3.91 13.88 7.46
N ILE A 219 -4.96 13.95 6.65
CA ILE A 219 -5.43 12.84 5.82
C ILE A 219 -6.31 13.39 4.68
N ASP A 220 -6.55 12.59 3.66
CA ASP A 220 -7.46 12.95 2.57
C ASP A 220 -8.88 13.30 3.04
N ASN A 221 -9.49 14.25 2.32
CA ASN A 221 -10.79 14.84 2.68
C ASN A 221 -11.94 13.81 2.67
N GLU A 222 -11.98 12.90 1.69
CA GLU A 222 -13.09 11.93 1.64
C GLU A 222 -12.99 10.88 2.76
N PRO A 223 -11.81 10.26 3.03
CA PRO A 223 -11.61 9.47 4.24
C PRO A 223 -11.83 10.27 5.54
N ALA A 224 -11.40 11.54 5.60
CA ALA A 224 -11.66 12.40 6.75
C ALA A 224 -13.18 12.53 7.03
N LYS A 225 -13.99 12.74 5.99
CA LYS A 225 -15.47 12.80 6.12
C LYS A 225 -16.03 11.49 6.65
N ALA A 226 -15.57 10.35 6.12
CA ALA A 226 -16.00 9.03 6.58
C ALA A 226 -15.68 8.82 8.07
N PHE A 227 -14.45 9.13 8.50
CA PHE A 227 -14.06 9.00 9.91
C PHE A 227 -14.79 9.95 10.84
N VAL A 228 -14.99 11.21 10.45
CA VAL A 228 -15.72 12.19 11.28
C VAL A 228 -17.20 11.84 11.40
N ALA A 229 -17.80 11.20 10.38
CA ALA A 229 -19.17 10.71 10.45
C ALA A 229 -19.34 9.56 11.48
N GLU A 230 -18.30 8.76 11.72
CA GLU A 230 -18.33 7.62 12.63
C GLU A 230 -17.83 7.98 14.05
N VAL A 231 -17.00 9.01 14.20
CA VAL A 231 -16.35 9.37 15.47
C VAL A 231 -16.85 10.73 15.95
N GLU A 232 -17.77 10.74 16.91
CA GLU A 232 -18.32 11.97 17.48
C GLU A 232 -17.25 12.87 18.12
N GLY A 233 -17.46 14.19 18.03
CA GLY A 233 -16.61 15.22 18.65
C GLY A 233 -15.36 15.57 17.84
N LEU A 234 -15.35 15.19 16.56
CA LEU A 234 -14.33 15.58 15.59
C LEU A 234 -14.93 16.46 14.50
N LYS A 235 -14.11 17.31 13.91
CA LYS A 235 -14.46 18.16 12.75
C LYS A 235 -13.29 18.24 11.78
N ILE A 236 -13.58 18.50 10.52
CA ILE A 236 -12.59 18.81 9.49
C ILE A 236 -12.48 20.32 9.40
N LEU A 237 -11.25 20.85 9.28
CA LEU A 237 -11.05 22.27 9.03
C LEU A 237 -11.48 22.65 7.61
N ASP A 238 -12.03 23.85 7.44
CA ASP A 238 -12.50 24.37 6.15
C ASP A 238 -11.35 24.65 5.16
N THR A 239 -10.11 24.76 5.65
CA THR A 239 -8.93 25.04 4.83
C THR A 239 -8.31 23.72 4.33
N ALA A 240 -8.18 23.60 3.01
CA ALA A 240 -7.45 22.48 2.38
C ALA A 240 -5.95 22.60 2.62
N TYR A 241 -5.26 21.48 2.81
CA TYR A 241 -3.82 21.43 2.95
C TYR A 241 -3.12 21.38 1.59
N ALA A 242 -3.50 20.43 0.72
CA ALA A 242 -2.96 20.24 -0.62
C ALA A 242 -3.97 19.55 -1.53
N ALA A 243 -3.92 19.83 -2.83
CA ALA A 243 -4.65 19.09 -3.85
C ALA A 243 -3.71 18.11 -4.57
N GLU A 244 -4.18 16.94 -4.92
CA GLU A 244 -3.40 15.81 -5.41
C GLU A 244 -4.12 15.07 -6.53
N ASP A 245 -3.35 14.44 -7.42
CA ASP A 245 -3.86 13.57 -8.46
C ASP A 245 -3.62 12.10 -8.09
N TYR A 246 -4.68 11.28 -8.11
CA TYR A 246 -4.58 9.84 -7.91
C TYR A 246 -4.46 9.09 -9.21
N ALA A 247 -3.50 8.18 -9.28
CA ALA A 247 -3.25 7.34 -10.44
C ALA A 247 -2.84 5.92 -10.03
N ILE A 248 -2.91 5.00 -10.99
CA ILE A 248 -2.55 3.60 -10.78
C ILE A 248 -1.04 3.46 -10.87
N ALA A 249 -0.41 2.94 -9.81
CA ALA A 249 1.01 2.62 -9.81
C ALA A 249 1.27 1.32 -10.55
N MET A 250 2.30 1.29 -11.40
CA MET A 250 2.65 0.14 -12.23
C MET A 250 4.17 -0.07 -12.30
N SER A 251 4.57 -1.32 -12.52
CA SER A 251 5.99 -1.65 -12.64
C SER A 251 6.61 -1.06 -13.92
N LYS A 252 7.75 -0.39 -13.78
CA LYS A 252 8.56 0.09 -14.92
C LYS A 252 9.06 -1.03 -15.84
N ASN A 253 9.06 -2.26 -15.34
CA ASN A 253 9.55 -3.43 -16.09
C ASN A 253 8.46 -4.10 -16.93
N ASN A 254 7.21 -3.62 -16.91
CA ASN A 254 6.08 -4.21 -17.63
C ASN A 254 5.33 -3.16 -18.48
N THR A 255 6.03 -2.56 -19.43
CA THR A 255 5.51 -1.50 -20.28
C THR A 255 4.26 -1.95 -21.07
N ALA A 256 4.20 -3.21 -21.52
CA ALA A 256 3.06 -3.71 -22.26
C ALA A 256 1.78 -3.77 -21.41
N LEU A 257 1.87 -4.18 -20.14
CA LEU A 257 0.74 -4.15 -19.22
C LEU A 257 0.37 -2.71 -18.87
N TYR A 258 1.35 -1.83 -18.65
CA TYR A 258 1.11 -0.42 -18.42
C TYR A 258 0.30 0.22 -19.58
N GLU A 259 0.70 -0.01 -20.81
CA GLU A 259 -0.01 0.51 -21.98
C GLU A 259 -1.45 -0.02 -22.05
N ALA A 260 -1.65 -1.32 -21.78
CA ALA A 260 -2.97 -1.94 -21.79
C ALA A 260 -3.88 -1.40 -20.67
N VAL A 261 -3.39 -1.30 -19.45
CA VAL A 261 -4.12 -0.76 -18.28
C VAL A 261 -4.46 0.71 -18.51
N ASN A 262 -3.49 1.53 -18.94
CA ASN A 262 -3.73 2.96 -19.18
C ASN A 262 -4.69 3.21 -20.35
N ALA A 263 -4.65 2.37 -21.38
CA ALA A 263 -5.63 2.44 -22.48
C ALA A 263 -7.04 2.09 -21.98
N ALA A 264 -7.19 1.01 -21.21
CA ALA A 264 -8.47 0.63 -20.61
C ALA A 264 -9.02 1.74 -19.68
N LEU A 265 -8.15 2.33 -18.82
CA LEU A 265 -8.54 3.44 -17.97
C LEU A 265 -9.03 4.66 -18.75
N LYS A 266 -8.32 5.04 -19.83
CA LYS A 266 -8.73 6.16 -20.69
C LYS A 266 -10.11 5.92 -21.32
N GLU A 267 -10.40 4.71 -21.75
CA GLU A 267 -11.71 4.37 -22.27
C GLU A 267 -12.81 4.48 -21.20
N LEU A 268 -12.55 3.98 -19.98
CA LEU A 268 -13.47 4.06 -18.83
C LEU A 268 -13.70 5.50 -18.37
N ILE A 269 -12.70 6.36 -18.48
CA ILE A 269 -12.86 7.80 -18.24
C ILE A 269 -13.72 8.43 -19.34
N ALA A 270 -13.43 8.12 -20.61
CA ALA A 270 -14.10 8.73 -21.76
C ALA A 270 -15.58 8.32 -21.88
N ASP A 271 -15.92 7.09 -21.51
CA ASP A 271 -17.31 6.59 -21.53
C ASP A 271 -18.11 6.94 -20.27
N GLY A 272 -17.49 7.57 -19.27
CA GLY A 272 -18.11 8.03 -18.04
C GLY A 272 -18.21 6.96 -16.94
N THR A 273 -17.67 5.77 -17.14
CA THR A 273 -17.71 4.68 -16.14
C THR A 273 -16.96 5.10 -14.85
N VAL A 274 -15.76 5.69 -14.96
CA VAL A 274 -15.00 6.16 -13.79
C VAL A 274 -15.80 7.20 -13.02
N GLN A 275 -16.40 8.18 -13.71
CA GLN A 275 -17.22 9.21 -13.05
C GLN A 275 -18.44 8.61 -12.34
N ALA A 276 -19.11 7.64 -12.98
CA ALA A 276 -20.27 6.97 -12.35
C ALA A 276 -19.86 6.18 -11.09
N ILE A 277 -18.67 5.55 -11.08
CA ILE A 277 -18.14 4.89 -9.89
C ILE A 277 -17.85 5.91 -8.80
N VAL A 278 -17.16 7.01 -9.11
CA VAL A 278 -16.87 8.08 -8.13
C VAL A 278 -18.15 8.65 -7.55
N ASP A 279 -19.14 8.97 -8.40
CA ASP A 279 -20.43 9.54 -7.97
C ASP A 279 -21.21 8.60 -7.04
N LYS A 280 -21.11 7.29 -7.25
CA LYS A 280 -21.72 6.27 -6.41
C LYS A 280 -21.25 6.33 -4.96
N TYR A 281 -19.99 6.68 -4.72
CA TYR A 281 -19.36 6.65 -3.40
C TYR A 281 -19.24 8.03 -2.73
N ILE A 282 -19.08 9.10 -3.51
CA ILE A 282 -18.82 10.46 -2.99
C ILE A 282 -20.09 11.32 -2.98
N ASN A 283 -20.97 11.14 -3.95
CA ASN A 283 -22.16 11.98 -4.12
C ASN A 283 -23.49 11.24 -3.86
N ALA A 284 -23.44 10.04 -3.28
CA ALA A 284 -24.62 9.20 -3.01
C ALA A 284 -25.44 9.67 -1.81
#